data_ceb3482701dd053b6e7e41056a981a13
#
_entry.id   ceb3482701dd053b6e7e41056a981a13
#
_cell.length_a   1.000
_cell.length_b   1.000
_cell.length_c   1.000
_cell.angle_alpha   90.00
_cell.angle_beta   90.00
_cell.angle_gamma   90.00
#
_symmetry.space_group_name_H-M   'P 1'
#
loop_
_entity.id
_entity.type
_entity.pdbx_description
1 polymer ?
#
loop_
_entity_poly.entity_id
_entity_poly.type
_entity_poly.pdbx_seq_one_letter_code
_entity_poly.pdbx_strand_id
1 'polypeptide(L)'
;MAFVVVLALVPAASRGLAQGLNFGGSSDQPIEIFADNGIEWQQENSLFIARGDARAVRGQVEVLSDELRAYYREGTTGQSEIWRLDALGNVRIVSNTETAYGSRAIYNADQQVLVIDGEKPRLESGKDILTATQQLEYWEAKKFAVARGNAVATRDKKQVRADVLVAHFNQDSRGKSQVYRIDAYDNVRVKTPSETAVGDRGIYNVETGVAVLTGNVTMMRDTNTLNGCRAEVNLNSGVSKLFACPNQQGSNRVRGTFIPKNRNSN
;
A
#
# COMPACT_ATOMS: atom_id res chain seq x y z
N MET A 1 -25.87 13.11 -25.16
CA MET A 1 -25.94 12.23 -23.99
C MET A 1 -24.59 12.26 -23.32
N ALA A 2 -24.48 12.94 -22.20
CA ALA A 2 -23.24 13.13 -21.47
C ALA A 2 -22.84 11.81 -20.77
N PHE A 3 -21.66 11.29 -21.10
CA PHE A 3 -21.06 10.14 -20.40
C PHE A 3 -20.60 10.62 -19.02
N VAL A 4 -21.42 10.38 -18.01
CA VAL A 4 -21.03 10.58 -16.62
C VAL A 4 -20.34 9.31 -16.14
N VAL A 5 -19.01 9.29 -16.17
CA VAL A 5 -18.20 8.28 -15.50
C VAL A 5 -18.17 8.66 -14.02
N VAL A 6 -19.07 8.10 -13.24
CA VAL A 6 -19.04 8.21 -11.78
C VAL A 6 -18.09 7.13 -11.25
N LEU A 7 -16.79 7.42 -11.24
CA LEU A 7 -15.87 6.77 -10.32
C LEU A 7 -16.02 7.49 -8.98
N ALA A 8 -17.16 7.30 -8.33
CA ALA A 8 -17.38 7.81 -6.99
C ALA A 8 -16.50 7.01 -6.00
N LEU A 9 -15.22 7.39 -5.91
CA LEU A 9 -14.53 7.39 -4.65
C LEU A 9 -15.14 8.57 -3.87
N VAL A 10 -16.35 8.37 -3.34
CA VAL A 10 -16.89 9.26 -2.34
C VAL A 10 -15.81 9.38 -1.28
N PRO A 11 -15.37 10.58 -0.89
CA PRO A 11 -14.70 10.75 0.37
C PRO A 11 -15.74 10.55 1.47
N ALA A 12 -16.23 9.33 1.66
CA ALA A 12 -16.62 8.95 2.99
C ALA A 12 -15.34 9.19 3.77
N ALA A 13 -15.36 10.17 4.66
CA ALA A 13 -14.32 10.42 5.63
C ALA A 13 -14.05 9.10 6.37
N SER A 14 -13.30 8.20 5.75
CA SER A 14 -12.64 7.09 6.39
C SER A 14 -11.53 7.73 7.21
N ARG A 15 -11.94 8.26 8.35
CA ARG A 15 -11.10 8.73 9.44
C ARG A 15 -10.35 7.52 9.97
N GLY A 16 -9.27 7.10 9.31
CA GLY A 16 -8.55 5.95 9.80
C GLY A 16 -7.54 5.32 8.88
N LEU A 17 -6.95 6.04 7.92
CA LEU A 17 -5.81 5.51 7.20
C LEU A 17 -4.52 6.07 7.79
N ALA A 18 -3.67 5.12 8.25
CA ALA A 18 -2.29 5.30 8.61
C ALA A 18 -2.00 6.16 9.87
N GLN A 19 -2.42 5.72 11.04
CA GLN A 19 -1.42 5.68 12.10
C GLN A 19 -0.55 4.47 11.74
N GLY A 20 0.54 4.70 11.04
CA GLY A 20 1.38 3.64 10.51
C GLY A 20 1.73 2.62 11.59
N LEU A 21 2.12 1.42 11.16
CA LEU A 21 2.71 0.39 12.03
C LEU A 21 4.03 0.95 12.62
N ASN A 22 3.92 2.04 13.39
CA ASN A 22 5.04 2.83 13.91
C ASN A 22 5.64 2.10 15.12
N PHE A 23 6.57 1.21 14.87
CA PHE A 23 7.38 0.57 15.90
C PHE A 23 8.46 1.49 16.45
N GLY A 24 8.90 2.49 15.66
CA GLY A 24 9.98 3.42 15.97
C GLY A 24 9.58 4.72 16.62
N GLY A 25 8.26 4.99 16.78
CA GLY A 25 7.77 6.23 17.38
C GLY A 25 8.55 6.59 18.65
N SER A 26 8.85 7.88 18.78
CA SER A 26 9.53 8.52 19.92
C SER A 26 8.81 8.35 21.27
N SER A 27 8.29 7.17 21.55
CA SER A 27 7.73 6.84 22.84
C SER A 27 8.84 6.22 23.68
N ASP A 28 9.13 6.83 24.82
CA ASP A 28 9.92 6.24 25.91
C ASP A 28 9.24 4.96 26.49
N GLN A 29 8.26 4.41 25.78
CA GLN A 29 7.55 3.22 26.20
C GLN A 29 8.42 1.99 25.98
N PRO A 30 8.54 1.12 27.00
CA PRO A 30 9.29 -0.11 26.90
C PRO A 30 8.67 -1.04 25.87
N ILE A 31 9.48 -1.93 25.32
CA ILE A 31 8.99 -3.09 24.55
C ILE A 31 8.83 -4.24 25.53
N GLU A 32 7.61 -4.76 25.64
CA GLU A 32 7.31 -5.97 26.43
C GLU A 32 7.31 -7.17 25.49
N ILE A 33 7.98 -8.26 25.88
CA ILE A 33 8.11 -9.48 25.09
C ILE A 33 7.57 -10.67 25.92
N PHE A 34 6.73 -11.49 25.29
CA PHE A 34 6.13 -12.69 25.85
C PHE A 34 6.42 -13.86 24.92
N ALA A 35 6.54 -15.08 25.49
CA ALA A 35 6.74 -16.29 24.70
C ALA A 35 6.41 -17.53 25.54
N ASP A 36 5.76 -18.53 24.95
CA ASP A 36 5.34 -19.74 25.65
C ASP A 36 6.51 -20.71 25.91
N ASN A 37 7.49 -20.76 25.00
CA ASN A 37 8.65 -21.65 25.09
C ASN A 37 9.89 -20.97 25.66
N GLY A 38 9.72 -19.77 26.26
CA GLY A 38 10.76 -19.05 26.96
C GLY A 38 11.49 -18.00 26.11
N ILE A 39 12.29 -17.19 26.81
CA ILE A 39 13.12 -16.14 26.24
C ILE A 39 14.57 -16.48 26.54
N GLU A 40 15.37 -16.60 25.48
CA GLU A 40 16.81 -16.83 25.53
C GLU A 40 17.55 -15.51 25.42
N TRP A 41 18.49 -15.25 26.30
CA TRP A 41 19.37 -14.09 26.23
C TRP A 41 20.78 -14.50 25.88
N GLN A 42 21.22 -14.19 24.69
CA GLN A 42 22.57 -14.45 24.17
C GLN A 42 23.40 -13.17 24.29
N GLN A 43 24.11 -13.02 25.41
CA GLN A 43 24.88 -11.80 25.70
C GLN A 43 26.02 -11.57 24.71
N GLU A 44 26.76 -12.61 24.34
CA GLU A 44 27.85 -12.53 23.36
C GLU A 44 27.39 -12.07 21.96
N ASN A 45 26.16 -12.44 21.60
CA ASN A 45 25.56 -12.09 20.31
C ASN A 45 24.70 -10.82 20.38
N SER A 46 24.56 -10.21 21.54
CA SER A 46 23.69 -9.07 21.79
C SER A 46 22.26 -9.28 21.26
N LEU A 47 21.65 -10.42 21.61
CA LEU A 47 20.43 -10.93 21.03
C LEU A 47 19.50 -11.52 22.10
N PHE A 48 18.21 -11.14 22.05
CA PHE A 48 17.11 -11.85 22.71
C PHE A 48 16.34 -12.66 21.68
N ILE A 49 15.99 -13.91 22.02
CA ILE A 49 15.17 -14.78 21.19
C ILE A 49 13.97 -15.25 22.04
N ALA A 50 12.77 -14.94 21.60
CA ALA A 50 11.53 -15.41 22.18
C ALA A 50 10.89 -16.45 21.24
N ARG A 51 10.52 -17.63 21.75
CA ARG A 51 9.99 -18.75 20.95
C ARG A 51 8.65 -19.24 21.48
N GLY A 52 7.79 -19.68 20.55
CA GLY A 52 6.46 -20.21 20.83
C GLY A 52 5.45 -19.09 21.08
N ASP A 53 4.57 -18.87 20.14
CA ASP A 53 3.55 -17.80 20.17
C ASP A 53 4.12 -16.49 20.69
N ALA A 54 5.31 -16.13 20.16
CA ALA A 54 6.07 -14.99 20.60
C ALA A 54 5.32 -13.69 20.28
N ARG A 55 5.23 -12.81 21.28
CA ARG A 55 4.48 -11.56 21.22
C ARG A 55 5.34 -10.42 21.72
N ALA A 56 5.43 -9.34 20.94
CA ALA A 56 6.04 -8.07 21.37
C ALA A 56 4.99 -6.96 21.36
N VAL A 57 4.97 -6.12 22.39
CA VAL A 57 4.04 -5.00 22.51
C VAL A 57 4.82 -3.72 22.77
N ARG A 58 4.50 -2.68 22.01
CA ARG A 58 4.97 -1.32 22.26
C ARG A 58 3.85 -0.33 21.99
N GLY A 59 3.34 0.28 23.05
CA GLY A 59 2.20 1.20 22.95
C GLY A 59 0.97 0.51 22.38
N GLN A 60 0.56 0.92 21.18
CA GLN A 60 -0.63 0.41 20.49
C GLN A 60 -0.28 -0.59 19.36
N VAL A 61 0.97 -0.95 19.23
CA VAL A 61 1.43 -1.90 18.22
C VAL A 61 1.81 -3.22 18.88
N GLU A 62 1.30 -4.29 18.33
CA GLU A 62 1.54 -5.66 18.74
C GLU A 62 2.08 -6.47 17.56
N VAL A 63 3.15 -7.23 17.80
CA VAL A 63 3.73 -8.17 16.84
C VAL A 63 3.59 -9.58 17.40
N LEU A 64 3.02 -10.47 16.62
CA LEU A 64 2.87 -11.89 16.92
C LEU A 64 3.62 -12.69 15.85
N SER A 65 4.30 -13.76 16.27
CA SER A 65 5.04 -14.67 15.39
C SER A 65 5.39 -15.97 16.12
N ASP A 66 5.90 -16.96 15.40
CA ASP A 66 6.41 -18.18 16.03
C ASP A 66 7.70 -17.92 16.82
N GLU A 67 8.54 -17.01 16.31
CA GLU A 67 9.80 -16.59 16.94
C GLU A 67 10.02 -15.08 16.75
N LEU A 68 10.47 -14.40 17.80
CA LEU A 68 10.94 -13.01 17.78
C LEU A 68 12.41 -12.95 18.14
N ARG A 69 13.18 -12.14 17.41
CA ARG A 69 14.59 -11.85 17.66
C ARG A 69 14.77 -10.35 17.83
N ALA A 70 15.28 -9.93 18.96
CA ALA A 70 15.59 -8.53 19.25
C ALA A 70 17.10 -8.35 19.37
N TYR A 71 17.69 -7.67 18.39
CA TYR A 71 19.12 -7.33 18.38
C TYR A 71 19.31 -6.00 19.09
N TYR A 72 20.18 -5.99 20.09
CA TYR A 72 20.48 -4.80 20.87
C TYR A 72 21.95 -4.42 20.75
N ARG A 73 22.26 -3.19 21.11
CA ARG A 73 23.62 -2.65 21.21
C ARG A 73 23.69 -1.63 22.34
N GLU A 74 24.88 -1.25 22.74
CA GLU A 74 25.06 -0.12 23.64
C GLU A 74 24.74 1.18 22.88
N GLY A 75 23.80 1.95 23.41
CA GLY A 75 23.43 3.24 22.86
C GLY A 75 24.38 4.33 23.31
N THR A 76 24.23 5.54 22.76
CA THR A 76 25.09 6.71 23.04
C THR A 76 25.04 7.18 24.50
N THR A 77 24.00 6.80 25.25
CA THR A 77 23.82 7.11 26.66
C THR A 77 24.30 6.00 27.60
N GLY A 78 24.92 4.94 27.09
CA GLY A 78 25.32 3.76 27.86
C GLY A 78 24.18 2.82 28.22
N GLN A 79 22.97 3.08 27.73
CA GLN A 79 21.82 2.19 27.88
C GLN A 79 21.72 1.27 26.67
N SER A 80 21.25 0.03 26.87
CA SER A 80 20.98 -0.89 25.75
C SER A 80 19.81 -0.39 24.91
N GLU A 81 19.98 -0.33 23.60
CA GLU A 81 18.94 0.00 22.62
C GLU A 81 18.71 -1.14 21.63
N ILE A 82 17.47 -1.41 21.30
CA ILE A 82 17.11 -2.37 20.24
C ILE A 82 17.20 -1.63 18.91
N TRP A 83 18.11 -2.09 18.04
CA TRP A 83 18.31 -1.52 16.70
C TRP A 83 17.65 -2.32 15.59
N ARG A 84 17.29 -3.62 15.86
CA ARG A 84 16.60 -4.47 14.89
C ARG A 84 15.70 -5.47 15.60
N LEU A 85 14.50 -5.68 15.03
CA LEU A 85 13.56 -6.73 15.41
C LEU A 85 13.25 -7.60 14.20
N ASP A 86 13.38 -8.93 14.34
CA ASP A 86 12.95 -9.90 13.34
C ASP A 86 11.81 -10.73 13.92
N ALA A 87 10.72 -10.83 13.19
CA ALA A 87 9.60 -11.73 13.47
C ALA A 87 9.56 -12.82 12.39
N LEU A 88 9.53 -14.09 12.81
CA LEU A 88 9.67 -15.25 11.94
C LEU A 88 8.52 -16.23 12.18
N GLY A 89 7.89 -16.68 11.09
CA GLY A 89 6.78 -17.62 11.11
C GLY A 89 5.45 -16.96 11.52
N ASN A 90 4.40 -17.18 10.75
CA ASN A 90 3.02 -16.74 11.04
C ASN A 90 2.89 -15.29 11.54
N VAL A 91 3.65 -14.38 10.92
CA VAL A 91 3.76 -12.99 11.39
C VAL A 91 2.43 -12.26 11.24
N ARG A 92 1.99 -11.62 12.33
CA ARG A 92 0.88 -10.71 12.38
C ARG A 92 1.26 -9.46 13.18
N ILE A 93 1.18 -8.29 12.55
CA ILE A 93 1.43 -7.00 13.19
C ILE A 93 0.11 -6.26 13.26
N VAL A 94 -0.30 -5.89 14.46
CA VAL A 94 -1.60 -5.26 14.74
C VAL A 94 -1.39 -3.86 15.31
N SER A 95 -2.10 -2.90 14.79
CA SER A 95 -2.28 -1.56 15.36
C SER A 95 -3.77 -1.27 15.54
N ASN A 96 -4.12 -0.08 16.02
CA ASN A 96 -5.53 0.29 16.21
C ASN A 96 -6.37 0.27 14.94
N THR A 97 -5.77 0.46 13.79
CA THR A 97 -6.47 0.67 12.51
C THR A 97 -6.04 -0.28 11.43
N GLU A 98 -4.94 -1.00 11.63
CA GLU A 98 -4.29 -1.79 10.59
C GLU A 98 -3.85 -3.14 11.12
N THR A 99 -3.89 -4.15 10.26
CA THR A 99 -3.30 -5.46 10.52
C THR A 99 -2.49 -5.89 9.31
N ALA A 100 -1.22 -6.23 9.53
CA ALA A 100 -0.35 -6.75 8.50
C ALA A 100 0.00 -8.22 8.76
N TYR A 101 0.17 -8.98 7.69
CA TYR A 101 0.46 -10.42 7.71
C TYR A 101 1.62 -10.73 6.78
N GLY A 102 2.42 -11.73 7.14
CA GLY A 102 3.52 -12.26 6.33
C GLY A 102 4.13 -13.50 6.97
N SER A 103 5.14 -14.07 6.33
CA SER A 103 5.92 -15.16 6.93
C SER A 103 7.12 -14.65 7.72
N ARG A 104 7.56 -13.43 7.40
CA ARG A 104 8.66 -12.74 8.07
C ARG A 104 8.39 -11.24 8.11
N ALA A 105 8.80 -10.59 9.20
CA ALA A 105 8.91 -9.14 9.27
C ALA A 105 10.26 -8.74 9.88
N ILE A 106 10.84 -7.68 9.34
CA ILE A 106 12.09 -7.10 9.84
C ILE A 106 11.87 -5.61 10.04
N TYR A 107 12.11 -5.13 11.24
CA TYR A 107 12.16 -3.71 11.57
C TYR A 107 13.59 -3.29 11.86
N ASN A 108 14.09 -2.28 11.14
CA ASN A 108 15.38 -1.64 11.39
C ASN A 108 15.14 -0.24 11.96
N ALA A 109 15.57 -0.02 13.21
CA ALA A 109 15.33 1.24 13.91
C ALA A 109 16.19 2.40 13.38
N ASP A 110 17.42 2.12 12.92
CA ASP A 110 18.30 3.15 12.36
C ASP A 110 17.76 3.72 11.05
N GLN A 111 17.23 2.84 10.20
CA GLN A 111 16.63 3.22 8.92
C GLN A 111 15.17 3.61 9.06
N GLN A 112 14.55 3.30 10.19
CA GLN A 112 13.12 3.44 10.45
C GLN A 112 12.29 2.79 9.33
N VAL A 113 12.61 1.52 9.02
CA VAL A 113 11.95 0.75 7.98
C VAL A 113 11.44 -0.57 8.53
N LEU A 114 10.18 -0.87 8.21
CA LEU A 114 9.56 -2.18 8.40
C LEU A 114 9.42 -2.84 7.02
N VAL A 115 9.89 -4.07 6.89
CA VAL A 115 9.69 -4.91 5.71
C VAL A 115 8.95 -6.17 6.13
N ILE A 116 7.89 -6.51 5.41
CA ILE A 116 7.11 -7.73 5.61
C ILE A 116 7.15 -8.53 4.31
N ASP A 117 7.59 -9.78 4.37
CA ASP A 117 7.74 -10.64 3.21
C ASP A 117 7.29 -12.09 3.48
N GLY A 118 7.55 -12.97 2.49
CA GLY A 118 7.19 -14.38 2.52
C GLY A 118 5.91 -14.68 1.74
N GLU A 119 5.13 -15.64 2.20
CA GLU A 119 3.90 -16.01 1.49
C GLU A 119 2.83 -14.92 1.61
N LYS A 120 2.51 -14.30 0.47
CA LYS A 120 1.40 -13.35 0.28
C LYS A 120 1.33 -12.24 1.35
N PRO A 121 2.39 -11.42 1.49
CA PRO A 121 2.34 -10.31 2.42
C PRO A 121 1.10 -9.44 2.15
N ARG A 122 0.38 -9.09 3.22
CA ARG A 122 -0.94 -8.47 3.17
C ARG A 122 -1.08 -7.43 4.27
N LEU A 123 -1.70 -6.30 3.92
CA LEU A 123 -2.10 -5.26 4.86
C LEU A 123 -3.62 -5.03 4.74
N GLU A 124 -4.29 -4.98 5.86
CA GLU A 124 -5.70 -4.63 6.00
C GLU A 124 -5.84 -3.32 6.77
N SER A 125 -6.66 -2.41 6.27
CA SER A 125 -6.99 -1.15 6.93
C SER A 125 -8.45 -0.80 6.65
N GLY A 126 -9.33 -1.05 7.58
CA GLY A 126 -10.77 -0.90 7.40
C GLY A 126 -11.29 -1.74 6.24
N LYS A 127 -11.69 -1.09 5.13
CA LYS A 127 -12.14 -1.77 3.89
C LYS A 127 -11.03 -1.95 2.85
N ASP A 128 -9.85 -1.43 3.13
CA ASP A 128 -8.73 -1.52 2.21
C ASP A 128 -7.92 -2.78 2.46
N ILE A 129 -7.59 -3.48 1.39
CA ILE A 129 -6.71 -4.64 1.41
C ILE A 129 -5.61 -4.38 0.39
N LEU A 130 -4.35 -4.44 0.84
CA LEU A 130 -3.17 -4.39 0.01
C LEU A 130 -2.47 -5.74 0.06
N THR A 131 -2.16 -6.32 -1.09
CA THR A 131 -1.38 -7.56 -1.20
C THR A 131 -0.23 -7.38 -2.16
N ALA A 132 0.82 -8.17 -1.99
CA ALA A 132 1.96 -8.24 -2.90
C ALA A 132 2.47 -9.69 -2.97
N THR A 133 3.31 -10.01 -3.97
CA THR A 133 3.92 -11.35 -4.07
C THR A 133 5.35 -11.38 -3.56
N GLN A 134 5.96 -10.22 -3.36
CA GLN A 134 7.34 -10.12 -2.86
C GLN A 134 7.36 -9.56 -1.44
N GLN A 135 7.03 -8.27 -1.28
CA GLN A 135 7.13 -7.61 0.03
C GLN A 135 6.26 -6.35 0.14
N LEU A 136 5.97 -5.99 1.38
CA LEU A 136 5.44 -4.70 1.80
C LEU A 136 6.52 -3.98 2.61
N GLU A 137 6.76 -2.71 2.32
CA GLU A 137 7.73 -1.87 3.02
C GLU A 137 7.03 -0.65 3.60
N TYR A 138 7.42 -0.24 4.79
CA TYR A 138 7.00 1.03 5.38
C TYR A 138 8.23 1.81 5.85
N TRP A 139 8.45 2.99 5.25
CA TRP A 139 9.57 3.89 5.51
C TRP A 139 9.08 5.09 6.33
N GLU A 140 9.18 4.99 7.64
CA GLU A 140 8.62 5.98 8.57
C GLU A 140 9.23 7.37 8.36
N ALA A 141 10.56 7.48 8.38
CA ALA A 141 11.26 8.76 8.22
C ALA A 141 10.99 9.42 6.87
N LYS A 142 10.81 8.61 5.83
CA LYS A 142 10.58 9.07 4.46
C LYS A 142 9.11 9.25 4.12
N LYS A 143 8.22 8.82 5.02
CA LYS A 143 6.75 8.92 4.89
C LYS A 143 6.21 8.32 3.60
N PHE A 144 6.65 7.10 3.25
CA PHE A 144 6.05 6.33 2.17
C PHE A 144 6.02 4.82 2.48
N ALA A 145 5.11 4.13 1.82
CA ALA A 145 5.02 2.68 1.81
C ALA A 145 5.13 2.14 0.38
N VAL A 146 5.69 0.95 0.23
CA VAL A 146 5.88 0.29 -1.07
C VAL A 146 5.33 -1.12 -1.00
N ALA A 147 4.56 -1.52 -2.01
CA ALA A 147 4.18 -2.92 -2.25
C ALA A 147 4.84 -3.37 -3.54
N ARG A 148 5.62 -4.47 -3.48
CA ARG A 148 6.38 -5.00 -4.62
C ARG A 148 5.92 -6.39 -5.02
N GLY A 149 5.91 -6.61 -6.32
CA GLY A 149 5.54 -7.87 -6.95
C GLY A 149 4.03 -8.01 -7.10
N ASN A 150 3.51 -7.76 -8.31
CA ASN A 150 2.08 -7.85 -8.59
C ASN A 150 1.22 -7.25 -7.49
N ALA A 151 1.58 -6.06 -7.03
CA ALA A 151 0.88 -5.37 -5.96
C ALA A 151 -0.59 -5.11 -6.33
N VAL A 152 -1.50 -5.41 -5.42
CA VAL A 152 -2.94 -5.24 -5.62
C VAL A 152 -3.54 -4.52 -4.42
N ALA A 153 -4.09 -3.33 -4.66
CA ALA A 153 -4.89 -2.60 -3.70
C ALA A 153 -6.38 -2.76 -4.04
N THR A 154 -7.18 -3.17 -3.07
CA THR A 154 -8.62 -3.42 -3.23
C THR A 154 -9.40 -2.63 -2.20
N ARG A 155 -10.45 -1.94 -2.64
CA ARG A 155 -11.47 -1.32 -1.78
C ARG A 155 -12.86 -1.64 -2.35
N ASP A 156 -13.69 -2.34 -1.60
CA ASP A 156 -14.99 -2.82 -2.04
C ASP A 156 -14.88 -3.61 -3.36
N LYS A 157 -15.48 -3.10 -4.45
CA LYS A 157 -15.42 -3.70 -5.80
C LYS A 157 -14.40 -3.03 -6.73
N LYS A 158 -13.54 -2.15 -6.19
CA LYS A 158 -12.52 -1.42 -6.96
C LYS A 158 -11.15 -2.02 -6.67
N GLN A 159 -10.32 -2.10 -7.70
CA GLN A 159 -9.00 -2.69 -7.60
C GLN A 159 -8.00 -1.89 -8.44
N VAL A 160 -6.82 -1.67 -7.88
CA VAL A 160 -5.64 -1.18 -8.61
C VAL A 160 -4.57 -2.25 -8.50
N ARG A 161 -4.01 -2.63 -9.63
CA ARG A 161 -2.89 -3.58 -9.74
C ARG A 161 -1.75 -2.93 -10.50
N ALA A 162 -0.52 -3.20 -10.07
CA ALA A 162 0.72 -2.80 -10.73
C ALA A 162 1.86 -3.73 -10.28
N ASP A 163 3.02 -3.67 -10.94
CA ASP A 163 4.19 -4.40 -10.44
C ASP A 163 4.68 -3.80 -9.12
N VAL A 164 4.60 -2.46 -8.99
CA VAL A 164 4.92 -1.74 -7.76
C VAL A 164 3.86 -0.68 -7.49
N LEU A 165 3.37 -0.61 -6.25
CA LEU A 165 2.55 0.48 -5.74
C LEU A 165 3.32 1.23 -4.65
N VAL A 166 3.31 2.57 -4.71
CA VAL A 166 3.92 3.45 -3.71
C VAL A 166 2.87 4.40 -3.16
N ALA A 167 2.66 4.40 -1.85
CA ALA A 167 1.78 5.34 -1.17
C ALA A 167 2.63 6.37 -0.42
N HIS A 168 2.37 7.66 -0.64
CA HIS A 168 3.04 8.77 0.02
C HIS A 168 2.14 9.36 1.09
N PHE A 169 2.70 9.61 2.26
CA PHE A 169 1.99 10.12 3.43
C PHE A 169 2.40 11.54 3.75
N ASN A 170 1.44 12.34 4.20
CA ASN A 170 1.66 13.60 4.89
C ASN A 170 0.96 13.56 6.26
N GLN A 171 1.19 14.56 7.09
CA GLN A 171 0.46 14.74 8.33
C GLN A 171 -0.58 15.84 8.15
N ASP A 172 -1.80 15.60 8.64
CA ASP A 172 -2.83 16.64 8.72
C ASP A 172 -2.50 17.65 9.84
N SER A 173 -3.31 18.69 9.97
CA SER A 173 -3.12 19.75 10.99
C SER A 173 -3.19 19.22 12.44
N ARG A 174 -3.66 17.99 12.65
CA ARG A 174 -3.72 17.31 13.96
C ARG A 174 -2.59 16.30 14.14
N GLY A 175 -1.61 16.26 13.21
CA GLY A 175 -0.48 15.34 13.23
C GLY A 175 -0.82 13.92 12.79
N LYS A 176 -2.05 13.67 12.27
CA LYS A 176 -2.44 12.35 11.81
C LYS A 176 -1.89 12.10 10.40
N SER A 177 -1.24 10.96 10.22
CA SER A 177 -0.74 10.53 8.91
C SER A 177 -1.88 10.16 7.97
N GLN A 178 -1.80 10.62 6.72
CA GLN A 178 -2.78 10.31 5.67
C GLN A 178 -2.09 10.18 4.30
N VAL A 179 -2.62 9.29 3.47
CA VAL A 179 -2.14 9.14 2.08
C VAL A 179 -2.59 10.36 1.28
N TYR A 180 -1.66 11.06 0.64
CA TYR A 180 -1.98 12.17 -0.26
C TYR A 180 -1.75 11.83 -1.75
N ARG A 181 -0.88 10.83 -2.03
CA ARG A 181 -0.55 10.42 -3.38
C ARG A 181 -0.26 8.92 -3.45
N ILE A 182 -0.69 8.27 -4.53
CA ILE A 182 -0.34 6.90 -4.86
C ILE A 182 0.27 6.87 -6.25
N ASP A 183 1.44 6.25 -6.39
CA ASP A 183 2.11 5.99 -7.66
C ASP A 183 2.03 4.49 -7.97
N ALA A 184 1.75 4.17 -9.23
CA ALA A 184 1.69 2.80 -9.75
C ALA A 184 2.67 2.67 -10.91
N TYR A 185 3.53 1.67 -10.86
CA TYR A 185 4.59 1.45 -11.82
C TYR A 185 4.44 0.09 -12.46
N ASP A 186 4.49 0.10 -13.76
CA ASP A 186 4.51 -1.02 -14.68
C ASP A 186 3.26 -1.94 -14.58
N ASN A 187 2.73 -2.31 -15.74
CA ASN A 187 1.55 -3.17 -15.86
C ASN A 187 0.33 -2.68 -15.07
N VAL A 188 0.12 -1.36 -15.06
CA VAL A 188 -0.96 -0.74 -14.28
C VAL A 188 -2.32 -1.13 -14.84
N ARG A 189 -3.18 -1.63 -13.96
CA ARG A 189 -4.58 -1.95 -14.25
C ARG A 189 -5.49 -1.44 -13.15
N VAL A 190 -6.41 -0.58 -13.52
CA VAL A 190 -7.48 -0.08 -12.64
C VAL A 190 -8.78 -0.76 -13.06
N LYS A 191 -9.45 -1.41 -12.12
CA LYS A 191 -10.73 -2.10 -12.35
C LYS A 191 -11.79 -1.54 -11.42
N THR A 192 -12.94 -1.22 -11.99
CA THR A 192 -14.16 -0.83 -11.28
C THR A 192 -15.32 -1.74 -11.71
N PRO A 193 -16.50 -1.67 -11.11
CA PRO A 193 -17.65 -2.45 -11.56
C PRO A 193 -18.05 -2.18 -13.02
N SER A 194 -17.78 -0.98 -13.55
CA SER A 194 -18.24 -0.53 -14.85
C SER A 194 -17.16 -0.44 -15.92
N GLU A 195 -15.88 -0.42 -15.53
CA GLU A 195 -14.79 -0.19 -16.49
C GLU A 195 -13.45 -0.78 -16.03
N THR A 196 -12.57 -0.95 -16.99
CA THR A 196 -11.16 -1.29 -16.77
C THR A 196 -10.30 -0.32 -17.56
N ALA A 197 -9.27 0.24 -16.91
CA ALA A 197 -8.24 1.04 -17.56
C ALA A 197 -6.88 0.37 -17.36
N VAL A 198 -6.03 0.38 -18.38
CA VAL A 198 -4.66 -0.12 -18.33
C VAL A 198 -3.70 0.96 -18.83
N GLY A 199 -2.46 0.90 -18.39
CA GLY A 199 -1.39 1.80 -18.79
C GLY A 199 -0.07 1.34 -18.20
N ASP A 200 1.03 1.99 -18.59
CA ASP A 200 2.36 1.62 -18.08
C ASP A 200 2.61 2.21 -16.69
N ARG A 201 2.08 3.41 -16.43
CA ARG A 201 2.20 4.11 -15.13
C ARG A 201 0.90 4.78 -14.72
N GLY A 202 0.69 4.90 -13.42
CA GLY A 202 -0.43 5.60 -12.83
C GLY A 202 0.00 6.51 -11.68
N ILE A 203 -0.64 7.67 -11.56
CA ILE A 203 -0.50 8.59 -10.42
C ILE A 203 -1.90 8.97 -9.97
N TYR A 204 -2.18 8.82 -8.69
CA TYR A 204 -3.42 9.31 -8.09
C TYR A 204 -3.10 10.31 -6.99
N ASN A 205 -3.57 11.53 -7.15
CA ASN A 205 -3.55 12.55 -6.13
C ASN A 205 -4.86 12.49 -5.33
N VAL A 206 -4.76 12.10 -4.07
CA VAL A 206 -5.93 11.86 -3.19
C VAL A 206 -6.62 13.17 -2.85
N GLU A 207 -5.87 14.26 -2.67
CA GLU A 207 -6.38 15.58 -2.29
C GLU A 207 -7.22 16.20 -3.41
N THR A 208 -6.70 16.18 -4.65
CA THR A 208 -7.40 16.75 -5.81
C THR A 208 -8.41 15.78 -6.43
N GLY A 209 -8.34 14.50 -6.10
CA GLY A 209 -9.14 13.44 -6.70
C GLY A 209 -8.79 13.16 -8.18
N VAL A 210 -7.60 13.58 -8.65
CA VAL A 210 -7.17 13.40 -10.03
C VAL A 210 -6.27 12.18 -10.16
N ALA A 211 -6.69 11.24 -11.02
CA ALA A 211 -5.88 10.10 -11.46
C ALA A 211 -5.35 10.35 -12.88
N VAL A 212 -4.09 10.02 -13.10
CA VAL A 212 -3.42 10.11 -14.40
C VAL A 212 -2.83 8.74 -14.74
N LEU A 213 -3.19 8.18 -15.89
CA LEU A 213 -2.55 7.01 -16.49
C LEU A 213 -1.72 7.46 -17.69
N THR A 214 -0.54 6.87 -17.88
CA THR A 214 0.36 7.15 -18.98
C THR A 214 0.97 5.89 -19.56
N GLY A 215 1.33 5.95 -20.85
CA GLY A 215 1.93 4.86 -21.62
C GLY A 215 0.89 3.79 -22.00
N ASN A 216 0.69 3.60 -23.32
CA ASN A 216 -0.18 2.56 -23.88
C ASN A 216 -1.57 2.48 -23.22
N VAL A 217 -2.21 3.66 -23.01
CA VAL A 217 -3.46 3.72 -22.26
C VAL A 217 -4.60 3.14 -23.07
N THR A 218 -5.29 2.16 -22.48
CA THR A 218 -6.55 1.61 -23.00
C THR A 218 -7.62 1.66 -21.91
N MET A 219 -8.75 2.25 -22.22
CA MET A 219 -9.94 2.28 -21.36
C MET A 219 -11.05 1.45 -21.99
N MET A 220 -11.63 0.53 -21.23
CA MET A 220 -12.66 -0.40 -21.68
C MET A 220 -13.89 -0.27 -20.79
N ARG A 221 -15.05 -0.10 -21.43
CA ARG A 221 -16.35 -0.07 -20.75
C ARG A 221 -17.37 -0.79 -21.61
N ASP A 222 -17.94 -1.87 -21.08
CA ASP A 222 -18.78 -2.78 -21.83
C ASP A 222 -18.05 -3.24 -23.11
N THR A 223 -18.62 -2.95 -24.29
CA THR A 223 -18.04 -3.23 -25.61
C THR A 223 -17.24 -2.07 -26.19
N ASN A 224 -17.17 -0.93 -25.49
CA ASN A 224 -16.51 0.28 -25.97
C ASN A 224 -15.06 0.32 -25.52
N THR A 225 -14.16 0.74 -26.41
CA THR A 225 -12.74 0.85 -26.14
C THR A 225 -12.21 2.22 -26.62
N LEU A 226 -11.41 2.85 -25.77
CA LEU A 226 -10.70 4.10 -26.06
C LEU A 226 -9.20 3.84 -25.91
N ASN A 227 -8.41 4.24 -26.91
CA ASN A 227 -6.96 4.08 -26.92
C ASN A 227 -6.26 5.44 -27.08
N GLY A 228 -5.20 5.63 -26.29
CA GLY A 228 -4.39 6.85 -26.26
C GLY A 228 -3.11 6.64 -25.48
N CYS A 229 -2.37 7.72 -25.20
CA CYS A 229 -1.11 7.64 -24.46
C CYS A 229 -1.18 8.21 -23.05
N ARG A 230 -2.20 8.99 -22.75
CA ARG A 230 -2.42 9.55 -21.42
C ARG A 230 -3.92 9.69 -21.17
N ALA A 231 -4.36 9.28 -19.99
CA ALA A 231 -5.71 9.56 -19.51
C ALA A 231 -5.64 10.39 -18.23
N GLU A 232 -6.50 11.38 -18.10
CA GLU A 232 -6.78 12.09 -16.86
C GLU A 232 -8.22 11.83 -16.45
N VAL A 233 -8.40 11.41 -15.21
CA VAL A 233 -9.71 11.15 -14.62
C VAL A 233 -9.85 12.00 -13.36
N ASN A 234 -10.76 12.93 -13.36
CA ASN A 234 -11.14 13.66 -12.16
C ASN A 234 -12.26 12.89 -11.44
N LEU A 235 -11.91 12.26 -10.33
CA LEU A 235 -12.82 11.38 -9.58
C LEU A 235 -13.92 12.16 -8.84
N ASN A 236 -13.72 13.46 -8.62
CA ASN A 236 -14.71 14.32 -7.97
C ASN A 236 -15.80 14.75 -8.95
N SER A 237 -15.44 15.09 -10.20
CA SER A 237 -16.37 15.52 -11.23
C SER A 237 -16.84 14.40 -12.18
N GLY A 238 -16.16 13.24 -12.17
CA GLY A 238 -16.41 12.13 -13.09
C GLY A 238 -16.00 12.40 -14.53
N VAL A 239 -15.23 13.49 -14.80
CA VAL A 239 -14.77 13.83 -16.13
C VAL A 239 -13.49 13.09 -16.45
N SER A 240 -13.48 12.37 -17.57
CA SER A 240 -12.29 11.69 -18.10
C SER A 240 -11.87 12.33 -19.42
N LYS A 241 -10.56 12.55 -19.59
CA LYS A 241 -9.95 13.05 -20.81
C LYS A 241 -8.88 12.06 -21.26
N LEU A 242 -8.89 11.72 -22.54
CA LEU A 242 -7.88 10.87 -23.15
C LEU A 242 -7.09 11.70 -24.17
N PHE A 243 -5.77 11.57 -24.14
CA PHE A 243 -4.84 12.34 -24.97
C PHE A 243 -4.11 11.40 -25.93
N ALA A 244 -3.85 11.92 -27.13
CA ALA A 244 -3.07 11.25 -28.16
C ALA A 244 -1.58 11.14 -27.75
N CYS A 245 -0.85 10.30 -28.48
CA CYS A 245 0.58 10.13 -28.32
C CYS A 245 1.33 11.28 -28.99
N PRO A 246 2.12 12.07 -28.27
CA PRO A 246 3.00 13.04 -28.91
C PRO A 246 4.10 12.28 -29.69
N ASN A 247 4.40 12.76 -30.91
CA ASN A 247 5.56 12.34 -31.72
C ASN A 247 5.56 10.90 -32.30
N GLN A 248 4.42 10.22 -32.41
CA GLN A 248 4.35 9.02 -33.26
C GLN A 248 4.06 9.41 -34.72
N GLN A 249 4.98 9.09 -35.62
CA GLN A 249 4.73 9.23 -37.06
C GLN A 249 3.52 8.39 -37.44
N GLY A 250 2.39 9.04 -37.74
CA GLY A 250 1.20 8.42 -38.31
C GLY A 250 -0.12 8.62 -37.58
N SER A 251 -0.18 8.95 -36.29
CA SER A 251 -1.47 9.18 -35.63
C SER A 251 -1.35 9.98 -34.32
N ASN A 252 -1.45 11.31 -34.43
CA ASN A 252 -1.69 12.20 -33.27
C ASN A 252 -3.18 12.20 -32.86
N ARG A 253 -3.86 11.06 -32.95
CA ARG A 253 -5.31 10.98 -32.69
C ARG A 253 -5.63 9.92 -31.64
N VAL A 254 -6.55 10.27 -30.77
CA VAL A 254 -7.22 9.31 -29.89
C VAL A 254 -8.18 8.47 -30.74
N ARG A 255 -8.21 7.18 -30.52
CA ARG A 255 -9.15 6.26 -31.19
C ARG A 255 -10.20 5.79 -30.20
N GLY A 256 -11.48 5.92 -30.60
CA GLY A 256 -12.62 5.34 -29.90
C GLY A 256 -13.35 4.33 -30.79
N THR A 257 -13.69 3.17 -30.25
CA THR A 257 -14.54 2.18 -30.91
C THR A 257 -15.80 2.01 -30.05
N PHE A 258 -16.95 2.25 -30.65
CA PHE A 258 -18.25 2.14 -30.01
C PHE A 258 -19.09 1.10 -30.76
N ILE A 259 -19.58 0.09 -30.07
CA ILE A 259 -20.44 -0.94 -30.63
C ILE A 259 -21.85 -0.67 -30.14
N PRO A 260 -22.80 -0.27 -31.05
CA PRO A 260 -24.18 -0.01 -30.65
C PRO A 260 -24.86 -1.31 -30.22
N LYS A 261 -25.64 -1.25 -29.13
CA LYS A 261 -26.54 -2.38 -28.77
C LYS A 261 -27.61 -2.53 -29.83
N ASN A 262 -27.67 -3.69 -30.47
CA ASN A 262 -28.81 -4.04 -31.33
C ASN A 262 -30.10 -3.99 -30.49
N ARG A 263 -31.05 -3.17 -30.90
CA ARG A 263 -32.39 -3.03 -30.29
C ARG A 263 -33.36 -4.14 -30.67
N ASN A 264 -32.93 -5.22 -31.29
CA ASN A 264 -33.77 -6.30 -31.71
C ASN A 264 -33.55 -7.54 -30.85
N SER A 265 -34.35 -7.66 -29.82
CA SER A 265 -34.92 -8.93 -29.35
C SER A 265 -36.10 -8.59 -28.42
N ASN A 266 -37.26 -8.48 -29.05
CA ASN A 266 -38.52 -8.80 -28.39
C ASN A 266 -38.58 -10.30 -28.17
#